data_197c19fb29c2ef2d6658689a1fea62cf
#
_entry.id   197c19fb29c2ef2d6658689a1fea62cf
#
_cell.length_a   1.000
_cell.length_b   1.000
_cell.length_c   1.000
_cell.angle_alpha   90.00
_cell.angle_beta   90.00
_cell.angle_gamma   90.00
#
_symmetry.space_group_name_H-M   'P 1'
#
loop_
_entity.id
_entity.type
_entity.pdbx_description
1 polymer ?
#
loop_
_entity_poly.entity_id
_entity_poly.type
_entity_poly.pdbx_seq_one_letter_code
_entity_poly.pdbx_strand_id
1 'polypeptide(L)'
;AKTIKEGLDGDGNFCDFEWAYFSLPNSSYPLASEDSESPEKWKPVYEFREECGRALAKEHPIPNASFVIGIPDSGVPVSIGYANASGIPYQQLILRDHYDPNGKGRLFQTDYNKRGIQKRVSGKLSLVLNPRIWKDAIVVLGEDSIVRGDTSKTITRMVLDAGAKEVHWIIGFPQVTHPCHLGVSM
;
A
#
# COMPACT_ATOMS: atom_id res chain seq x y z
N ALA A 1 4.20 -4.01 -24.56
CA ALA A 1 4.63 -4.75 -23.37
C ALA A 1 5.74 -5.71 -23.80
N LYS A 2 6.97 -5.52 -23.31
CA LYS A 2 8.01 -6.55 -23.47
C LYS A 2 7.69 -7.67 -22.47
N THR A 3 7.34 -8.81 -22.96
CA THR A 3 7.19 -10.02 -22.16
C THR A 3 8.57 -10.34 -21.58
N ILE A 4 8.71 -10.37 -20.25
CA ILE A 4 9.89 -10.85 -19.58
C ILE A 4 9.86 -12.39 -19.71
N LYS A 5 10.21 -12.91 -20.88
CA LYS A 5 10.41 -14.35 -21.12
C LYS A 5 11.84 -14.78 -20.86
N GLU A 6 12.79 -13.85 -20.80
CA GLU A 6 14.19 -14.13 -20.54
C GLU A 6 14.45 -14.07 -19.04
N GLY A 7 14.39 -15.18 -18.37
CA GLY A 7 14.76 -15.29 -16.95
C GLY A 7 13.96 -16.29 -16.12
N LEU A 8 12.91 -16.90 -16.69
CA LEU A 8 12.13 -17.92 -15.98
C LEU A 8 12.54 -19.38 -16.33
N ASP A 9 13.55 -19.56 -17.18
CA ASP A 9 14.07 -20.89 -17.58
C ASP A 9 15.10 -21.47 -16.60
N GLY A 10 15.21 -20.91 -15.42
CA GLY A 10 16.06 -21.43 -14.36
C GLY A 10 15.27 -21.52 -13.06
N ASP A 11 15.73 -22.34 -12.13
CA ASP A 11 15.26 -22.47 -10.74
C ASP A 11 15.35 -21.12 -9.96
N GLY A 12 14.98 -20.01 -10.58
CA GLY A 12 15.01 -18.67 -10.03
C GLY A 12 13.94 -18.52 -8.96
N ASN A 13 14.35 -18.44 -7.71
CA ASN A 13 13.47 -18.10 -6.61
C ASN A 13 12.86 -16.71 -6.85
N PHE A 14 11.55 -16.67 -7.11
CA PHE A 14 10.79 -15.44 -7.20
C PHE A 14 10.56 -14.88 -5.78
N CYS A 15 10.88 -13.63 -5.57
CA CYS A 15 10.68 -12.99 -4.27
C CYS A 15 9.21 -12.52 -4.15
N ASP A 16 8.49 -12.99 -3.15
CA ASP A 16 7.09 -12.60 -2.90
C ASP A 16 6.92 -11.09 -2.70
N PHE A 17 7.99 -10.37 -2.35
CA PHE A 17 7.98 -8.92 -2.24
C PHE A 17 7.77 -8.21 -3.59
N GLU A 18 8.01 -8.89 -4.69
CA GLU A 18 7.62 -8.42 -6.03
C GLU A 18 6.10 -8.24 -6.15
N TRP A 19 5.32 -9.22 -5.66
CA TRP A 19 3.88 -9.13 -5.64
C TRP A 19 3.39 -7.99 -4.75
N ALA A 20 4.01 -7.84 -3.59
CA ALA A 20 3.58 -6.86 -2.60
C ALA A 20 3.92 -5.43 -3.00
N TYR A 21 5.16 -5.17 -3.43
CA TYR A 21 5.69 -3.82 -3.51
C TYR A 21 6.35 -3.44 -4.85
N PHE A 22 7.32 -4.24 -5.34
CA PHE A 22 8.16 -3.80 -6.47
C PHE A 22 7.43 -3.74 -7.80
N SER A 23 6.54 -4.69 -8.06
CA SER A 23 5.84 -4.76 -9.33
C SER A 23 4.81 -3.67 -9.50
N LEU A 24 4.67 -3.21 -10.72
CA LEU A 24 3.60 -2.26 -11.04
C LEU A 24 2.24 -2.96 -10.91
N PRO A 25 1.21 -2.26 -10.44
CA PRO A 25 -0.13 -2.85 -10.30
C PRO A 25 -0.71 -3.45 -11.58
N ASN A 26 -0.32 -2.92 -12.75
CA ASN A 26 -0.74 -3.40 -14.07
C ASN A 26 0.14 -4.53 -14.63
N SER A 27 1.09 -5.04 -13.85
CA SER A 27 1.86 -6.23 -14.20
C SER A 27 1.07 -7.49 -13.89
N SER A 28 1.41 -8.60 -14.57
CA SER A 28 0.86 -9.92 -14.30
C SER A 28 1.98 -10.96 -14.32
N TYR A 29 1.84 -11.99 -13.50
CA TYR A 29 2.79 -13.09 -13.40
C TYR A 29 2.11 -14.44 -13.63
N PRO A 30 2.78 -15.41 -14.26
CA PRO A 30 2.26 -16.76 -14.39
C PRO A 30 2.13 -17.41 -13.01
N LEU A 31 1.06 -18.15 -12.79
CA LEU A 31 0.93 -19.02 -11.62
C LEU A 31 1.80 -20.25 -11.79
N ALA A 32 2.60 -20.60 -10.77
CA ALA A 32 3.67 -21.60 -10.81
C ALA A 32 3.24 -23.04 -11.14
N SER A 33 1.95 -23.35 -11.24
CA SER A 33 1.41 -24.70 -11.45
C SER A 33 0.81 -24.94 -12.83
N GLU A 34 0.85 -23.98 -13.74
CA GLU A 34 0.14 -24.08 -15.00
C GLU A 34 1.06 -23.77 -16.19
N ASP A 35 0.83 -24.44 -17.33
CA ASP A 35 1.49 -24.12 -18.59
C ASP A 35 1.40 -22.61 -18.87
N SER A 36 2.53 -21.95 -18.77
CA SER A 36 2.63 -20.48 -18.75
C SER A 36 2.38 -19.80 -20.11
N GLU A 37 2.02 -20.58 -21.13
CA GLU A 37 1.89 -20.06 -22.49
C GLU A 37 0.63 -19.21 -22.72
N SER A 38 -0.39 -19.35 -21.88
CA SER A 38 -1.64 -18.60 -22.04
C SER A 38 -1.67 -17.40 -21.06
N PRO A 39 -1.74 -16.13 -21.55
CA PRO A 39 -1.88 -14.94 -20.70
C PRO A 39 -3.09 -14.97 -19.76
N GLU A 40 -4.11 -15.76 -20.08
CA GLU A 40 -5.32 -15.92 -19.27
C GLU A 40 -5.04 -16.60 -17.92
N LYS A 41 -3.91 -17.30 -17.83
CA LYS A 41 -3.44 -17.99 -16.62
C LYS A 41 -2.52 -17.11 -15.76
N TRP A 42 -2.32 -15.88 -16.16
CA TRP A 42 -1.47 -14.95 -15.43
C TRP A 42 -2.30 -14.16 -14.42
N LYS A 43 -1.82 -14.09 -13.19
CA LYS A 43 -2.45 -13.33 -12.13
C LYS A 43 -2.00 -11.88 -12.17
N PRO A 44 -2.92 -10.90 -12.26
CA PRO A 44 -2.59 -9.50 -12.12
C PRO A 44 -2.09 -9.18 -10.70
N VAL A 45 -1.04 -8.37 -10.59
CA VAL A 45 -0.53 -7.88 -9.30
C VAL A 45 -1.62 -7.11 -8.53
N TYR A 46 -2.43 -6.35 -9.25
CA TYR A 46 -3.56 -5.63 -8.66
C TYR A 46 -4.53 -6.59 -7.94
N GLU A 47 -4.93 -7.67 -8.62
CA GLU A 47 -5.85 -8.67 -8.07
C GLU A 47 -5.26 -9.38 -6.85
N PHE A 48 -3.97 -9.76 -6.92
CA PHE A 48 -3.27 -10.34 -5.78
C PHE A 48 -3.34 -9.43 -4.54
N ARG A 49 -3.06 -8.13 -4.71
CA ARG A 49 -3.12 -7.16 -3.60
C ARG A 49 -4.54 -6.98 -3.06
N GLU A 50 -5.55 -7.01 -3.92
CA GLU A 50 -6.95 -7.03 -3.45
C GLU A 50 -7.28 -8.29 -2.64
N GLU A 51 -6.77 -9.45 -3.07
CA GLU A 51 -6.96 -10.70 -2.32
C GLU A 51 -6.32 -10.65 -0.94
N CYS A 52 -5.12 -10.06 -0.82
CA CYS A 52 -4.51 -9.80 0.50
C CYS A 52 -5.43 -8.96 1.37
N GLY A 53 -6.03 -7.92 0.82
CA GLY A 53 -7.02 -7.10 1.54
C GLY A 53 -8.26 -7.89 1.97
N ARG A 54 -8.79 -8.75 1.11
CA ARG A 54 -9.92 -9.62 1.43
C ARG A 54 -9.59 -10.64 2.53
N ALA A 55 -8.38 -11.18 2.53
CA ALA A 55 -7.89 -12.06 3.58
C ALA A 55 -7.79 -11.32 4.92
N LEU A 56 -7.16 -10.15 4.93
CA LEU A 56 -7.03 -9.31 6.12
C LEU A 56 -8.37 -8.91 6.74
N ALA A 57 -9.41 -8.68 5.94
CA ALA A 57 -10.74 -8.37 6.46
C ALA A 57 -11.36 -9.53 7.25
N LYS A 58 -11.01 -10.77 6.88
CA LYS A 58 -11.44 -11.98 7.59
C LYS A 58 -10.62 -12.26 8.84
N GLU A 59 -9.30 -12.06 8.75
CA GLU A 59 -8.35 -12.36 9.82
C GLU A 59 -8.36 -11.28 10.92
N HIS A 60 -8.52 -10.01 10.51
CA HIS A 60 -8.44 -8.84 11.37
C HIS A 60 -9.62 -7.89 11.13
N PRO A 61 -10.85 -8.28 11.48
CA PRO A 61 -12.02 -7.43 11.30
C PRO A 61 -12.00 -6.22 12.24
N ILE A 62 -12.39 -5.06 11.72
CA ILE A 62 -12.54 -3.79 12.46
C ILE A 62 -13.99 -3.31 12.31
N PRO A 63 -14.94 -3.93 13.01
CA PRO A 63 -16.38 -3.80 12.70
C PRO A 63 -16.96 -2.40 12.89
N ASN A 64 -16.30 -1.55 13.68
CA ASN A 64 -16.78 -0.20 14.01
C ASN A 64 -16.08 0.89 13.17
N ALA A 65 -15.31 0.52 12.16
CA ALA A 65 -14.62 1.48 11.32
C ALA A 65 -15.61 2.29 10.47
N SER A 66 -15.35 3.59 10.38
CA SER A 66 -16.16 4.53 9.62
C SER A 66 -15.92 4.38 8.11
N PHE A 67 -14.66 4.21 7.73
CA PHE A 67 -14.24 4.01 6.34
C PHE A 67 -12.82 3.47 6.24
N VAL A 68 -12.51 2.94 5.06
CA VAL A 68 -11.18 2.46 4.66
C VAL A 68 -10.55 3.45 3.69
N ILE A 69 -9.27 3.75 3.85
CA ILE A 69 -8.49 4.60 2.94
C ILE A 69 -7.26 3.83 2.46
N GLY A 70 -6.99 3.87 1.16
CA GLY A 70 -5.73 3.37 0.60
C GLY A 70 -4.65 4.45 0.58
N ILE A 71 -3.45 4.12 1.03
CA ILE A 71 -2.31 5.01 0.84
C ILE A 71 -1.89 4.95 -0.64
N PRO A 72 -1.89 6.08 -1.34
CA PRO A 72 -1.50 6.11 -2.74
C PRO A 72 -0.02 5.78 -2.98
N ASP A 73 0.31 4.97 -3.99
CA ASP A 73 -0.60 4.31 -4.96
C ASP A 73 -0.77 2.83 -4.62
N SER A 74 0.21 2.22 -3.95
CA SER A 74 0.38 0.78 -3.77
C SER A 74 -0.57 0.18 -2.72
N GLY A 75 -0.97 0.94 -1.71
CA GLY A 75 -1.93 0.51 -0.69
C GLY A 75 -3.40 0.53 -1.14
N VAL A 76 -3.70 1.13 -2.30
CA VAL A 76 -5.08 1.26 -2.80
C VAL A 76 -5.73 -0.09 -3.06
N PRO A 77 -5.11 -1.06 -3.79
CA PRO A 77 -5.75 -2.34 -4.06
C PRO A 77 -6.03 -3.15 -2.78
N VAL A 78 -5.09 -3.19 -1.84
CA VAL A 78 -5.28 -3.85 -0.53
C VAL A 78 -6.49 -3.28 0.19
N SER A 79 -6.60 -1.95 0.21
CA SER A 79 -7.69 -1.24 0.88
C SER A 79 -9.05 -1.49 0.24
N ILE A 80 -9.10 -1.54 -1.09
CA ILE A 80 -10.33 -1.88 -1.83
C ILE A 80 -10.74 -3.32 -1.51
N GLY A 81 -9.80 -4.26 -1.52
CA GLY A 81 -10.07 -5.65 -1.17
C GLY A 81 -10.63 -5.80 0.25
N TYR A 82 -10.03 -5.08 1.22
CA TYR A 82 -10.50 -5.05 2.61
C TYR A 82 -11.91 -4.45 2.73
N ALA A 83 -12.15 -3.30 2.10
CA ALA A 83 -13.44 -2.63 2.13
C ALA A 83 -14.55 -3.50 1.54
N ASN A 84 -14.30 -4.11 0.38
CA ASN A 84 -15.26 -5.00 -0.28
C ASN A 84 -15.63 -6.23 0.57
N ALA A 85 -14.66 -6.81 1.28
CA ALA A 85 -14.89 -8.00 2.10
C ALA A 85 -15.49 -7.69 3.47
N SER A 86 -15.14 -6.53 4.06
CA SER A 86 -15.66 -6.12 5.38
C SER A 86 -17.00 -5.39 5.30
N GLY A 87 -17.40 -4.88 4.14
CA GLY A 87 -18.57 -4.02 3.97
C GLY A 87 -18.38 -2.58 4.47
N ILE A 88 -17.16 -2.22 4.90
CA ILE A 88 -16.82 -0.86 5.35
C ILE A 88 -16.61 0.01 4.10
N PRO A 89 -17.19 1.22 4.01
CA PRO A 89 -17.04 2.07 2.83
C PRO A 89 -15.58 2.42 2.53
N TYR A 90 -15.16 2.29 1.26
CA TYR A 90 -13.88 2.82 0.81
C TYR A 90 -14.02 4.30 0.45
N GLN A 91 -13.08 5.13 0.92
CA GLN A 91 -13.02 6.54 0.57
C GLN A 91 -11.57 6.96 0.29
N GLN A 92 -11.31 7.58 -0.87
CA GLN A 92 -9.98 8.08 -1.21
C GLN A 92 -9.81 9.50 -0.65
N LEU A 93 -9.48 9.61 0.64
CA LEU A 93 -9.34 10.88 1.36
C LEU A 93 -7.88 11.31 1.55
N ILE A 94 -6.94 10.47 1.16
CA ILE A 94 -5.51 10.78 1.07
C ILE A 94 -5.16 10.78 -0.42
N LEU A 95 -4.71 11.92 -0.92
CA LEU A 95 -4.41 12.12 -2.32
C LEU A 95 -2.91 12.41 -2.51
N ARG A 96 -2.37 11.97 -3.64
CA ARG A 96 -1.03 12.38 -4.04
C ARG A 96 -1.07 13.79 -4.62
N ASP A 97 -0.21 14.65 -4.13
CA ASP A 97 -0.03 15.99 -4.71
C ASP A 97 0.84 15.89 -5.96
N HIS A 98 0.23 16.08 -7.11
CA HIS A 98 0.89 16.10 -8.42
C HIS A 98 1.40 17.50 -8.80
N TYR A 99 1.03 18.53 -8.04
CA TYR A 99 1.29 19.93 -8.37
C TYR A 99 2.45 20.53 -7.57
N ASP A 100 3.18 19.75 -6.79
CA ASP A 100 4.38 20.24 -6.14
C ASP A 100 5.46 20.59 -7.19
N PRO A 101 5.71 21.88 -7.48
CA PRO A 101 6.69 22.30 -8.48
C PRO A 101 8.12 21.95 -8.08
N ASN A 102 8.37 21.61 -6.82
CA ASN A 102 9.65 21.16 -6.30
C ASN A 102 9.73 19.64 -6.14
N GLY A 103 8.77 18.90 -6.67
CA GLY A 103 8.60 17.45 -6.60
C GLY A 103 9.80 16.66 -7.07
N LYS A 104 10.91 16.77 -6.36
CA LYS A 104 12.10 15.93 -6.54
C LYS A 104 11.78 14.54 -5.99
N GLY A 105 11.31 13.67 -6.90
CA GLY A 105 11.42 12.24 -6.78
C GLY A 105 10.78 11.61 -5.52
N ARG A 106 10.98 10.34 -5.33
CA ARG A 106 10.43 9.44 -4.32
C ARG A 106 10.47 10.00 -2.89
N LEU A 107 9.44 9.74 -2.10
CA LEU A 107 9.30 10.06 -0.66
C LEU A 107 10.52 9.68 0.20
N PHE A 108 11.38 8.80 -0.30
CA PHE A 108 12.44 8.12 0.45
C PHE A 108 13.85 8.64 0.21
N GLN A 109 14.04 9.68 -0.58
CA GLN A 109 15.40 10.17 -0.90
C GLN A 109 15.59 11.62 -0.48
N THR A 110 15.87 11.92 0.73
CA THR A 110 16.71 13.00 1.26
C THR A 110 16.42 13.36 2.72
N ASP A 111 17.48 13.64 3.48
CA ASP A 111 17.59 14.18 4.82
C ASP A 111 16.70 13.67 5.96
N TYR A 112 17.36 12.97 6.87
CA TYR A 112 16.84 12.25 8.05
C TYR A 112 16.41 13.13 9.23
N ASN A 113 16.17 14.42 9.08
CA ASN A 113 15.66 15.16 10.21
C ASN A 113 14.12 15.08 10.29
N LYS A 114 13.59 14.88 11.51
CA LYS A 114 12.16 14.67 11.77
C LYS A 114 11.24 15.75 11.15
N ARG A 115 11.69 17.00 11.08
CA ARG A 115 10.94 18.09 10.43
C ARG A 115 10.90 17.96 8.90
N GLY A 116 11.96 17.42 8.31
CA GLY A 116 12.04 17.16 6.87
C GLY A 116 11.10 16.06 6.41
N ILE A 117 10.92 14.99 7.20
CA ILE A 117 10.00 13.88 6.89
C ILE A 117 8.55 14.37 6.95
N GLN A 118 8.16 15.07 8.00
CA GLN A 118 6.83 15.63 8.16
C GLN A 118 6.45 16.60 7.02
N LYS A 119 7.38 17.47 6.64
CA LYS A 119 7.22 18.41 5.52
C LYS A 119 7.12 17.71 4.17
N ARG A 120 7.75 16.54 4.00
CA ARG A 120 7.74 15.76 2.75
C ARG A 120 6.50 14.90 2.58
N VAL A 121 6.04 14.27 3.62
CA VAL A 121 4.78 13.53 3.58
C VAL A 121 3.65 14.53 3.33
N SER A 122 3.63 15.66 4.05
CA SER A 122 2.66 16.73 3.83
C SER A 122 2.84 17.48 2.49
N GLY A 123 4.02 17.41 1.84
CA GLY A 123 4.25 17.98 0.51
C GLY A 123 3.92 17.06 -0.66
N LYS A 124 3.67 15.75 -0.40
CA LYS A 124 3.37 14.77 -1.45
C LYS A 124 2.02 14.08 -1.27
N LEU A 125 1.53 14.04 -0.04
CA LEU A 125 0.21 13.52 0.29
C LEU A 125 -0.58 14.61 0.97
N SER A 126 -1.80 14.82 0.51
CA SER A 126 -2.75 15.76 1.07
C SER A 126 -3.99 15.03 1.56
N LEU A 127 -4.54 15.50 2.69
CA LEU A 127 -5.83 15.05 3.19
C LEU A 127 -6.95 15.91 2.60
N VAL A 128 -8.09 15.28 2.32
CA VAL A 128 -9.33 16.03 2.11
C VAL A 128 -9.77 16.62 3.44
N LEU A 129 -9.50 17.92 3.65
CA LEU A 129 -9.74 18.61 4.90
C LEU A 129 -11.22 19.03 5.03
N ASN A 130 -12.04 18.16 5.61
CA ASN A 130 -13.40 18.48 5.99
C ASN A 130 -13.67 17.92 7.41
N PRO A 131 -13.85 18.77 8.43
CA PRO A 131 -14.05 18.31 9.81
C PRO A 131 -15.24 17.36 10.00
N ARG A 132 -16.26 17.42 9.13
CA ARG A 132 -17.42 16.51 9.20
C ARG A 132 -17.05 15.06 8.86
N ILE A 133 -16.01 14.87 8.06
CA ILE A 133 -15.55 13.53 7.66
C ILE A 133 -14.75 12.89 8.81
N TRP A 134 -13.86 13.67 9.42
CA TRP A 134 -12.87 13.15 10.35
C TRP A 134 -13.35 13.11 11.81
N LYS A 135 -14.32 13.95 12.17
CA LYS A 135 -14.77 14.04 13.57
C LYS A 135 -15.23 12.69 14.11
N ASP A 136 -14.54 12.22 15.14
CA ASP A 136 -14.80 10.98 15.85
C ASP A 136 -14.73 9.70 14.97
N ALA A 137 -14.17 9.79 13.76
CA ALA A 137 -14.05 8.68 12.83
C ALA A 137 -13.06 7.62 13.32
N ILE A 138 -13.39 6.36 13.15
CA ILE A 138 -12.49 5.21 13.26
C ILE A 138 -12.04 4.86 11.85
N VAL A 139 -10.76 5.06 11.55
CA VAL A 139 -10.23 5.01 10.20
C VAL A 139 -9.35 3.77 10.01
N VAL A 140 -9.58 3.03 8.94
CA VAL A 140 -8.68 1.97 8.49
C VAL A 140 -7.81 2.50 7.36
N LEU A 141 -6.49 2.46 7.54
CA LEU A 141 -5.49 2.82 6.54
C LEU A 141 -4.86 1.55 5.98
N GLY A 142 -4.90 1.38 4.66
CA GLY A 142 -4.28 0.26 3.99
C GLY A 142 -3.00 0.64 3.25
N GLU A 143 -1.96 -0.18 3.43
CA GLU A 143 -0.68 -0.06 2.76
C GLU A 143 -0.23 -1.44 2.25
N ASP A 144 0.64 -1.45 1.26
CA ASP A 144 1.23 -2.71 0.77
C ASP A 144 2.20 -3.32 1.79
N SER A 145 3.08 -2.50 2.36
CA SER A 145 4.14 -2.94 3.27
C SER A 145 4.59 -1.80 4.20
N ILE A 146 5.13 -2.15 5.36
CA ILE A 146 5.84 -1.21 6.25
C ILE A 146 7.28 -1.68 6.41
N VAL A 147 8.24 -0.87 5.94
CA VAL A 147 9.66 -1.15 6.07
C VAL A 147 10.26 -0.44 7.29
N ARG A 148 10.20 0.90 7.34
CA ARG A 148 10.77 1.72 8.43
C ARG A 148 9.74 2.37 9.34
N GLY A 149 8.51 2.46 8.91
CA GLY A 149 7.40 3.01 9.66
C GLY A 149 7.36 4.55 9.79
N ASP A 150 8.28 5.29 9.19
CA ASP A 150 8.29 6.76 9.28
C ASP A 150 7.10 7.40 8.57
N THR A 151 6.73 6.87 7.40
CA THR A 151 5.57 7.31 6.64
C THR A 151 4.28 7.04 7.41
N SER A 152 4.12 5.83 7.95
CA SER A 152 2.91 5.44 8.68
C SER A 152 2.71 6.29 9.95
N LYS A 153 3.77 6.57 10.71
CA LYS A 153 3.72 7.48 11.87
C LYS A 153 3.24 8.87 11.49
N THR A 154 3.77 9.41 10.38
CA THR A 154 3.41 10.75 9.92
C THR A 154 1.95 10.81 9.46
N ILE A 155 1.51 9.82 8.66
CA ILE A 155 0.12 9.76 8.18
C ILE A 155 -0.85 9.55 9.35
N THR A 156 -0.52 8.67 10.30
CA THR A 156 -1.32 8.48 11.51
C THR A 156 -1.53 9.81 12.24
N ARG A 157 -0.46 10.58 12.40
CA ARG A 157 -0.56 11.89 13.06
C ARG A 157 -1.43 12.86 12.28
N MET A 158 -1.28 12.92 10.97
CA MET A 158 -2.10 13.79 10.11
C MET A 158 -3.58 13.46 10.22
N VAL A 159 -3.95 12.18 10.25
CA VAL A 159 -5.34 11.71 10.34
C VAL A 159 -5.93 11.99 11.73
N LEU A 160 -5.17 11.79 12.80
CA LEU A 160 -5.60 12.14 14.16
C LEU A 160 -5.75 13.66 14.34
N ASP A 161 -4.81 14.45 13.82
CA ASP A 161 -4.87 15.91 13.87
C ASP A 161 -6.05 16.47 13.04
N ALA A 162 -6.53 15.74 12.04
CA ALA A 162 -7.75 16.08 11.28
C ALA A 162 -9.06 15.81 12.07
N GLY A 163 -9.00 15.06 13.17
CA GLY A 163 -10.13 14.80 14.07
C GLY A 163 -10.56 13.36 14.19
N ALA A 164 -9.85 12.41 13.58
CA ALA A 164 -10.14 11.00 13.76
C ALA A 164 -9.93 10.56 15.21
N LYS A 165 -10.80 9.68 15.68
CA LYS A 165 -10.73 9.10 17.03
C LYS A 165 -9.70 7.99 17.11
N GLU A 166 -9.69 7.11 16.11
CA GLU A 166 -8.84 5.93 16.07
C GLU A 166 -8.30 5.72 14.65
N VAL A 167 -7.08 5.17 14.54
CA VAL A 167 -6.45 4.80 13.27
C VAL A 167 -5.94 3.37 13.39
N HIS A 168 -6.42 2.52 12.49
CA HIS A 168 -5.99 1.13 12.34
C HIS A 168 -5.24 0.97 11.01
N TRP A 169 -4.17 0.19 11.02
CA TRP A 169 -3.41 -0.13 9.82
C TRP A 169 -3.65 -1.57 9.39
N ILE A 170 -3.92 -1.77 8.13
CA ILE A 170 -3.91 -3.07 7.46
C ILE A 170 -2.76 -3.09 6.46
N ILE A 171 -1.91 -4.10 6.56
CA ILE A 171 -0.69 -4.21 5.76
C ILE A 171 -0.78 -5.47 4.91
N GLY A 172 -0.71 -5.29 3.59
CA GLY A 172 -0.89 -6.37 2.62
C GLY A 172 0.23 -7.41 2.60
N PHE A 173 1.39 -7.08 3.16
CA PHE A 173 2.54 -7.98 3.23
C PHE A 173 2.88 -8.36 4.68
N PRO A 174 3.30 -9.61 4.94
CA PRO A 174 3.71 -10.04 6.27
C PRO A 174 4.89 -9.22 6.83
N GLN A 175 5.07 -9.29 8.14
CA GLN A 175 6.18 -8.62 8.81
C GLN A 175 7.53 -9.11 8.25
N VAL A 176 8.36 -8.16 7.83
CA VAL A 176 9.74 -8.44 7.42
C VAL A 176 10.57 -8.70 8.68
N THR A 177 11.06 -9.92 8.84
CA THR A 177 11.77 -10.36 10.06
C THR A 177 13.29 -10.43 9.91
N HIS A 178 13.79 -10.41 8.68
CA HIS A 178 15.21 -10.53 8.36
C HIS A 178 15.62 -9.51 7.31
N PRO A 179 16.90 -9.05 7.33
CA PRO A 179 17.40 -8.16 6.28
C PRO A 179 17.41 -8.87 4.92
N CYS A 180 17.16 -8.08 3.88
CA CYS A 180 17.23 -8.57 2.51
C CYS A 180 18.69 -8.67 2.03
N HIS A 181 19.09 -9.83 1.51
CA HIS A 181 20.41 -10.04 0.92
C HIS A 181 20.48 -9.71 -0.58
N LEU A 182 19.34 -9.39 -1.21
CA LEU A 182 19.19 -9.15 -2.64
C LEU A 182 19.10 -7.66 -3.02
N GLY A 183 19.43 -6.75 -2.10
CA GLY A 183 19.61 -5.34 -2.41
C GLY A 183 18.52 -4.38 -1.92
N VAL A 184 17.53 -4.84 -1.17
CA VAL A 184 16.60 -3.92 -0.49
C VAL A 184 17.23 -3.41 0.79
N SER A 185 17.50 -2.12 0.86
CA SER A 185 17.97 -1.46 2.08
C SER A 185 16.84 -1.35 3.10
N MET A 186 16.87 -2.20 4.09
CA MET A 186 15.94 -2.21 5.23
C MET A 186 16.58 -1.55 6.45
#